data_e164fe1361638056db4ae707aab4cb4d
#
_entry.id   e164fe1361638056db4ae707aab4cb4d
#
_cell.length_a   1.000
_cell.length_b   1.000
_cell.length_c   1.000
_cell.angle_alpha   90.00
_cell.angle_beta   90.00
_cell.angle_gamma   90.00
#
_symmetry.space_group_name_H-M   'P 1'
#
loop_
_entity.id
_entity.type
_entity.pdbx_description
1 polymer ?
#
loop_
_entity_poly.entity_id
_entity_poly.type
_entity_poly.pdbx_seq_one_letter_code
_entity_poly.pdbx_strand_id
1 'polypeptide(L)'
;EHILESLTQKFEKITFERKIKQLKMDPLHELFTRVSGCGKLCPFCAEPCEASGLGHKIHFASLHRPQGFGQYKWDNTEKLVTDLCTSLVSSDCCFHNNKTNGKWHPYKTYQEVYPDWNIPPDTSHVASDYWKYVMAKYNEDLAKAYNAQPADIPEAWKSITPERAKASLRESFNE
;
A
#
# COMPACT_ATOMS: atom_id res chain seq x y z
N GLU A 1 -28.31 -42.57 24.38
CA GLU A 1 -27.84 -41.62 25.42
C GLU A 1 -26.30 -41.62 25.53
N HIS A 2 -25.64 -42.76 25.66
CA HIS A 2 -24.20 -42.88 25.85
C HIS A 2 -23.33 -42.27 24.70
N ILE A 3 -23.84 -42.27 23.45
CA ILE A 3 -23.09 -41.70 22.30
C ILE A 3 -23.12 -40.17 22.34
N LEU A 4 -24.28 -39.61 22.71
CA LEU A 4 -24.42 -38.14 22.83
C LEU A 4 -23.56 -37.59 23.98
N GLU A 5 -23.56 -38.24 25.14
CA GLU A 5 -22.71 -37.85 26.28
C GLU A 5 -21.24 -37.95 25.94
N SER A 6 -20.79 -39.00 25.23
CA SER A 6 -19.41 -39.15 24.78
C SER A 6 -19.00 -38.08 23.78
N LEU A 7 -19.91 -37.68 22.87
CA LEU A 7 -19.67 -36.58 21.92
C LEU A 7 -19.61 -35.24 22.63
N THR A 8 -20.54 -34.97 23.56
CA THR A 8 -20.55 -33.72 24.33
C THR A 8 -19.27 -33.56 25.13
N GLN A 9 -18.81 -34.60 25.84
CA GLN A 9 -17.54 -34.57 26.56
C GLN A 9 -16.31 -34.37 25.64
N LYS A 10 -16.36 -34.92 24.43
CA LYS A 10 -15.28 -34.65 23.44
C LYS A 10 -15.27 -33.20 22.94
N PHE A 11 -16.47 -32.60 22.75
CA PHE A 11 -16.57 -31.21 22.30
C PHE A 11 -16.24 -30.22 23.41
N GLU A 12 -16.59 -30.49 24.65
CA GLU A 12 -16.28 -29.64 25.81
C GLU A 12 -14.76 -29.54 26.08
N LYS A 13 -13.99 -30.59 25.75
CA LYS A 13 -12.51 -30.59 25.89
C LYS A 13 -11.76 -29.93 24.73
N ILE A 14 -12.46 -29.52 23.66
CA ILE A 14 -11.87 -28.88 22.52
C ILE A 14 -12.09 -27.37 22.64
N THR A 15 -11.13 -26.66 23.21
CA THR A 15 -11.12 -25.21 23.07
C THR A 15 -10.79 -24.84 21.63
N PHE A 16 -11.57 -23.93 21.06
CA PHE A 16 -11.40 -23.38 19.71
C PHE A 16 -9.94 -22.95 19.46
N GLU A 17 -9.32 -22.29 20.44
CA GLU A 17 -7.92 -21.86 20.41
C GLU A 17 -6.92 -23.02 20.26
N ARG A 18 -7.20 -24.16 20.92
CA ARG A 18 -6.33 -25.34 20.82
C ARG A 18 -6.43 -26.00 19.45
N LYS A 19 -7.59 -25.97 18.81
CA LYS A 19 -7.78 -26.49 17.45
C LYS A 19 -7.16 -25.59 16.41
N ILE A 20 -7.28 -24.28 16.53
CA ILE A 20 -6.63 -23.31 15.63
C ILE A 20 -5.11 -23.52 15.65
N LYS A 21 -4.50 -23.66 16.82
CA LYS A 21 -3.05 -23.93 16.95
C LYS A 21 -2.59 -25.26 16.34
N GLN A 22 -3.51 -26.20 16.14
CA GLN A 22 -3.22 -27.51 15.50
C GLN A 22 -3.39 -27.48 13.97
N LEU A 23 -3.96 -26.41 13.41
CA LEU A 23 -4.05 -26.27 11.96
C LEU A 23 -2.65 -26.08 11.38
N LYS A 24 -2.38 -26.70 10.24
CA LYS A 24 -1.12 -26.54 9.51
C LYS A 24 -0.98 -25.14 8.87
N MET A 25 -2.05 -24.35 8.91
CA MET A 25 -2.11 -22.98 8.45
C MET A 25 -2.73 -22.13 9.54
N ASP A 26 -2.35 -20.86 9.63
CA ASP A 26 -3.01 -19.85 10.44
C ASP A 26 -4.21 -19.30 9.66
N PRO A 27 -5.48 -19.60 10.07
CA PRO A 27 -6.65 -19.13 9.34
C PRO A 27 -6.77 -17.61 9.31
N LEU A 28 -6.28 -16.93 10.34
CA LEU A 28 -6.29 -15.48 10.42
C LEU A 28 -5.30 -14.88 9.41
N HIS A 29 -4.10 -15.44 9.33
CA HIS A 29 -3.10 -15.03 8.35
C HIS A 29 -3.57 -15.31 6.91
N GLU A 30 -4.18 -16.47 6.68
CA GLU A 30 -4.75 -16.82 5.36
C GLU A 30 -5.87 -15.84 4.96
N LEU A 31 -6.81 -15.56 5.87
CA LEU A 31 -7.87 -14.61 5.62
C LEU A 31 -7.31 -13.20 5.36
N PHE A 32 -6.36 -12.76 6.19
CA PHE A 32 -5.69 -11.49 6.01
C PHE A 32 -4.98 -11.40 4.64
N THR A 33 -4.27 -12.46 4.24
CA THR A 33 -3.58 -12.52 2.95
C THR A 33 -4.55 -12.47 1.76
N ARG A 34 -5.72 -13.12 1.88
CA ARG A 34 -6.76 -13.07 0.85
C ARG A 34 -7.40 -11.69 0.71
N VAL A 35 -7.54 -10.97 1.81
CA VAL A 35 -8.17 -9.63 1.82
C VAL A 35 -7.14 -8.53 1.53
N SER A 36 -5.93 -8.66 2.06
CA SER A 36 -4.88 -7.62 2.04
C SER A 36 -3.72 -7.94 1.10
N GLY A 37 -3.80 -9.03 0.33
CA GLY A 37 -2.71 -9.53 -0.51
C GLY A 37 -1.56 -10.13 0.31
N CYS A 38 -0.37 -10.21 -0.30
CA CYS A 38 0.81 -10.81 0.34
C CYS A 38 1.46 -9.96 1.43
N GLY A 39 0.88 -8.79 1.75
CA GLY A 39 1.40 -7.84 2.73
C GLY A 39 2.63 -7.04 2.27
N LYS A 40 3.11 -7.24 1.05
CA LYS A 40 4.17 -6.41 0.48
C LYS A 40 3.62 -5.07 0.04
N LEU A 41 4.39 -4.03 0.26
CA LEU A 41 4.03 -2.66 -0.07
C LEU A 41 4.95 -2.13 -1.17
N CYS A 42 4.40 -1.31 -2.07
CA CYS A 42 5.19 -0.61 -3.08
C CYS A 42 6.34 0.16 -2.40
N PRO A 43 7.58 0.02 -2.87
CA PRO A 43 8.75 0.60 -2.21
C PRO A 43 8.73 2.13 -2.17
N PHE A 44 7.91 2.77 -3.00
CA PHE A 44 7.86 4.23 -3.10
C PHE A 44 6.60 4.83 -2.46
N CYS A 45 5.42 4.31 -2.76
CA CYS A 45 4.17 4.91 -2.29
C CYS A 45 3.45 4.10 -1.21
N ALA A 46 4.01 2.95 -0.83
CA ALA A 46 3.45 2.01 0.14
C ALA A 46 2.06 1.43 -0.24
N GLU A 47 1.67 1.47 -1.53
CA GLU A 47 0.45 0.80 -1.99
C GLU A 47 0.59 -0.72 -1.80
N PRO A 48 -0.41 -1.41 -1.24
CA PRO A 48 -0.37 -2.86 -1.07
C PRO A 48 -0.30 -3.61 -2.41
N CYS A 49 0.40 -4.73 -2.40
CA CYS A 49 0.46 -5.63 -3.55
C CYS A 49 -0.91 -6.29 -3.79
N GLU A 50 -1.37 -6.24 -5.05
CA GLU A 50 -2.63 -6.84 -5.49
C GLU A 50 -2.45 -8.22 -6.14
N ALA A 51 -1.23 -8.73 -6.26
CA ALA A 51 -0.98 -10.02 -6.87
C ALA A 51 -1.70 -11.13 -6.10
N SER A 52 -2.50 -11.90 -6.80
CA SER A 52 -3.26 -13.02 -6.24
C SER A 52 -2.38 -14.25 -6.02
N GLY A 53 -2.76 -15.06 -5.04
CA GLY A 53 -2.09 -16.33 -4.74
C GLY A 53 -0.88 -16.19 -3.81
N LEU A 54 -0.65 -17.26 -3.06
CA LEU A 54 0.52 -17.37 -2.17
C LEU A 54 1.75 -17.73 -2.99
N GLY A 55 2.86 -17.03 -2.71
CA GLY A 55 4.16 -17.39 -3.28
C GLY A 55 4.48 -16.76 -4.64
N HIS A 56 3.74 -15.74 -5.09
CA HIS A 56 4.16 -14.95 -6.25
C HIS A 56 5.49 -14.26 -5.98
N LYS A 57 6.32 -14.16 -7.01
CA LYS A 57 7.67 -13.57 -6.92
C LYS A 57 7.70 -12.09 -7.30
N ILE A 58 6.75 -11.67 -8.12
CA ILE A 58 6.64 -10.30 -8.61
C ILE A 58 5.43 -9.65 -7.97
N HIS A 59 5.63 -8.50 -7.38
CA HIS A 59 4.61 -7.68 -6.75
C HIS A 59 4.18 -6.57 -7.70
N PHE A 60 2.91 -6.23 -7.67
CA PHE A 60 2.39 -5.08 -8.43
C PHE A 60 1.15 -4.51 -7.74
N ALA A 61 0.80 -3.29 -8.10
CA ALA A 61 -0.46 -2.65 -7.81
C ALA A 61 -0.98 -1.96 -9.07
N SER A 62 -2.29 -1.98 -9.29
CA SER A 62 -2.94 -1.34 -10.45
C SER A 62 -2.99 0.17 -10.28
N LEU A 63 -3.20 0.61 -9.04
CA LEU A 63 -3.28 2.01 -8.68
C LEU A 63 -2.13 2.36 -7.74
N HIS A 64 -1.50 3.48 -7.99
CA HIS A 64 -0.49 4.03 -7.11
C HIS A 64 -0.96 5.36 -6.53
N ARG A 65 -0.38 5.74 -5.41
CA ARG A 65 -0.73 6.96 -4.68
C ARG A 65 0.48 7.87 -4.53
N PRO A 66 0.31 9.13 -4.11
CA PRO A 66 1.44 10.03 -3.87
C PRO A 66 2.51 9.39 -2.97
N GLN A 67 3.77 9.59 -3.29
CA GLN A 67 4.88 8.95 -2.56
C GLN A 67 5.00 9.42 -1.11
N GLY A 68 4.40 10.56 -0.77
CA GLY A 68 4.28 11.00 0.62
C GLY A 68 3.61 9.97 1.52
N PHE A 69 2.70 9.13 1.01
CA PHE A 69 2.13 8.00 1.75
C PHE A 69 3.14 6.89 2.05
N GLY A 70 4.21 6.79 1.25
CA GLY A 70 5.38 5.94 1.49
C GLY A 70 6.48 6.64 2.28
N GLN A 71 6.17 7.79 2.90
CA GLN A 71 7.07 8.61 3.70
C GLN A 71 8.21 9.27 2.91
N TYR A 72 8.12 9.31 1.57
CA TYR A 72 9.10 10.03 0.77
C TYR A 72 8.95 11.54 0.94
N LYS A 73 10.09 12.19 1.03
CA LYS A 73 10.23 13.63 1.24
C LYS A 73 11.07 14.25 0.14
N TRP A 74 10.74 15.47 -0.23
CA TRP A 74 11.63 16.25 -1.10
C TRP A 74 12.93 16.53 -0.38
N ASP A 75 14.03 16.30 -1.08
CA ASP A 75 15.37 16.56 -0.56
C ASP A 75 15.52 18.02 -0.09
N ASN A 76 16.24 18.22 1.00
CA ASN A 76 16.47 19.51 1.65
C ASN A 76 15.23 20.28 2.16
N THR A 77 14.03 19.76 2.02
CA THR A 77 12.80 20.46 2.49
C THR A 77 12.05 19.71 3.57
N GLU A 78 12.28 18.41 3.72
CA GLU A 78 11.49 17.49 4.58
C GLU A 78 9.99 17.46 4.25
N LYS A 79 9.54 18.11 3.15
CA LYS A 79 8.15 18.09 2.70
C LYS A 79 7.79 16.78 2.04
N LEU A 80 6.60 16.24 2.36
CA LEU A 80 6.10 15.03 1.75
C LEU A 80 5.92 15.20 0.23
N VAL A 81 6.29 14.17 -0.52
CA VAL A 81 6.22 14.16 -2.00
C VAL A 81 4.80 13.89 -2.47
N THR A 82 4.29 14.73 -3.38
CA THR A 82 2.98 14.57 -4.03
C THR A 82 3.03 13.73 -5.31
N ASP A 83 4.22 13.51 -5.88
CA ASP A 83 4.41 12.79 -7.13
C ASP A 83 4.12 11.30 -7.00
N LEU A 84 3.70 10.72 -8.12
CA LEU A 84 3.46 9.29 -8.27
C LEU A 84 4.73 8.55 -8.72
N CYS A 85 4.97 7.39 -8.14
CA CYS A 85 6.09 6.55 -8.58
C CYS A 85 5.92 6.05 -10.02
N THR A 86 4.67 5.81 -10.47
CA THR A 86 4.36 5.45 -11.87
C THR A 86 4.81 6.47 -12.90
N SER A 87 4.76 7.75 -12.56
CA SER A 87 5.29 8.82 -13.40
C SER A 87 6.82 8.89 -13.34
N LEU A 88 7.37 8.72 -12.15
CA LEU A 88 8.81 8.87 -11.93
C LEU A 88 9.63 7.73 -12.53
N VAL A 89 9.10 6.49 -12.60
CA VAL A 89 9.80 5.37 -13.25
C VAL A 89 10.03 5.57 -14.75
N SER A 90 9.36 6.56 -15.37
CA SER A 90 9.58 6.99 -16.75
C SER A 90 10.45 8.24 -16.87
N SER A 91 10.77 8.89 -15.75
CA SER A 91 11.48 10.18 -15.73
C SER A 91 12.98 10.01 -15.54
N ASP A 92 13.72 11.10 -15.71
CA ASP A 92 15.15 11.17 -15.41
C ASP A 92 15.43 11.49 -13.93
N CYS A 93 14.40 11.50 -13.08
CA CYS A 93 14.53 11.72 -11.64
C CYS A 93 15.25 10.54 -10.97
N CYS A 94 15.82 10.84 -9.80
CA CYS A 94 16.51 9.86 -8.97
C CYS A 94 15.83 9.79 -7.58
N PHE A 95 16.02 8.68 -6.91
CA PHE A 95 15.65 8.48 -5.51
C PHE A 95 16.86 8.02 -4.68
N HIS A 96 16.79 8.20 -3.39
CA HIS A 96 17.70 7.57 -2.44
C HIS A 96 16.94 7.10 -1.20
N ASN A 97 17.42 6.04 -0.60
CA ASN A 97 16.86 5.48 0.64
C ASN A 97 17.86 4.51 1.28
N ASN A 98 17.42 3.79 2.30
CA ASN A 98 18.26 2.83 3.01
C ASN A 98 18.80 1.70 2.11
N LYS A 99 18.03 1.23 1.11
CA LYS A 99 18.50 0.18 0.18
C LYS A 99 19.55 0.67 -0.79
N THR A 100 19.54 1.95 -1.13
CA THR A 100 20.59 2.57 -1.96
C THR A 100 21.78 3.06 -1.12
N ASN A 101 21.80 2.79 0.19
CA ASN A 101 22.78 3.33 1.13
C ASN A 101 22.90 4.86 1.07
N GLY A 102 21.78 5.54 0.84
CA GLY A 102 21.73 7.00 0.68
C GLY A 102 22.32 7.54 -0.62
N LYS A 103 22.73 6.68 -1.55
CA LYS A 103 23.19 7.12 -2.88
C LYS A 103 22.00 7.33 -3.81
N TRP A 104 22.12 8.34 -4.66
CA TRP A 104 21.13 8.60 -5.69
C TRP A 104 21.10 7.48 -6.73
N HIS A 105 19.91 6.97 -7.02
CA HIS A 105 19.64 5.90 -8.00
C HIS A 105 18.53 6.35 -8.96
N PRO A 106 18.69 6.17 -10.28
CA PRO A 106 17.66 6.58 -11.24
C PRO A 106 16.37 5.78 -11.06
N TYR A 107 15.21 6.45 -11.11
CA TYR A 107 13.92 5.75 -11.08
C TYR A 107 13.76 4.78 -12.25
N LYS A 108 14.29 5.10 -13.44
CA LYS A 108 14.23 4.23 -14.63
C LYS A 108 14.83 2.84 -14.43
N THR A 109 15.78 2.70 -13.53
CA THR A 109 16.45 1.43 -13.22
C THR A 109 16.11 0.94 -11.80
N TYR A 110 14.96 1.37 -11.24
CA TYR A 110 14.55 1.00 -9.88
C TYR A 110 14.56 -0.50 -9.62
N GLN A 111 14.36 -1.34 -10.65
CA GLN A 111 14.37 -2.80 -10.53
C GLN A 111 15.74 -3.38 -10.18
N GLU A 112 16.82 -2.65 -10.34
CA GLU A 112 18.15 -3.05 -9.82
C GLU A 112 18.15 -3.06 -8.28
N VAL A 113 17.32 -2.21 -7.64
CA VAL A 113 17.16 -2.10 -6.19
C VAL A 113 15.97 -2.92 -5.68
N TYR A 114 14.90 -3.01 -6.49
CA TYR A 114 13.63 -3.66 -6.17
C TYR A 114 13.21 -4.62 -7.30
N PRO A 115 13.95 -5.74 -7.50
CA PRO A 115 13.70 -6.66 -8.62
C PRO A 115 12.37 -7.41 -8.52
N ASP A 116 11.79 -7.43 -7.33
CA ASP A 116 10.53 -8.11 -7.02
C ASP A 116 9.28 -7.21 -7.22
N TRP A 117 9.46 -5.96 -7.65
CA TRP A 117 8.36 -5.02 -7.91
C TRP A 117 8.24 -4.67 -9.39
N ASN A 118 7.01 -4.72 -9.90
CA ASN A 118 6.64 -4.18 -11.21
C ASN A 118 5.74 -2.94 -11.01
N ILE A 119 6.27 -1.77 -11.32
CA ILE A 119 5.56 -0.49 -11.27
C ILE A 119 5.31 -0.07 -12.72
N PRO A 120 4.07 -0.13 -13.21
CA PRO A 120 3.77 0.22 -14.59
C PRO A 120 4.04 1.72 -14.80
N PRO A 121 4.74 2.11 -15.88
CA PRO A 121 4.91 3.51 -16.19
C PRO A 121 3.57 4.13 -16.58
N ASP A 122 3.21 5.22 -15.93
CA ASP A 122 2.05 6.02 -16.25
C ASP A 122 2.46 7.47 -16.48
N THR A 123 2.39 7.89 -17.72
CA THR A 123 2.75 9.25 -18.13
C THR A 123 1.63 10.27 -17.88
N SER A 124 0.45 9.82 -17.44
CA SER A 124 -0.68 10.73 -17.18
C SER A 124 -0.42 11.67 -16.00
N HIS A 125 0.53 11.35 -15.14
CA HIS A 125 0.90 12.14 -13.95
C HIS A 125 -0.28 12.42 -12.99
N VAL A 126 -1.35 11.64 -13.08
CA VAL A 126 -2.61 11.94 -12.37
C VAL A 126 -2.92 10.88 -11.33
N ALA A 127 -2.70 11.22 -10.06
CA ALA A 127 -3.29 10.45 -8.97
C ALA A 127 -4.83 10.46 -9.10
N SER A 128 -5.51 9.40 -8.65
CA SER A 128 -6.97 9.42 -8.55
C SER A 128 -7.44 10.58 -7.66
N ASP A 129 -8.62 11.13 -7.93
CA ASP A 129 -9.17 12.21 -7.11
C ASP A 129 -9.37 11.79 -5.65
N TYR A 130 -9.52 10.48 -5.39
CA TYR A 130 -9.53 9.94 -4.03
C TYR A 130 -8.21 10.22 -3.30
N TRP A 131 -7.07 9.85 -3.89
CA TRP A 131 -5.78 10.04 -3.24
C TRP A 131 -5.35 11.51 -3.15
N LYS A 132 -5.72 12.34 -4.16
CA LYS A 132 -5.54 13.79 -4.10
C LYS A 132 -6.31 14.40 -2.93
N TYR A 133 -7.58 14.02 -2.78
CA TYR A 133 -8.43 14.46 -1.67
C TYR A 133 -7.86 14.04 -0.31
N VAL A 134 -7.48 12.76 -0.16
CA VAL A 134 -6.91 12.26 1.10
C VAL A 134 -5.61 12.98 1.44
N MET A 135 -4.72 13.16 0.46
CA MET A 135 -3.46 13.87 0.66
C MET A 135 -3.68 15.33 1.06
N ALA A 136 -4.60 16.02 0.39
CA ALA A 136 -4.91 17.42 0.70
C ALA A 136 -5.55 17.58 2.09
N LYS A 137 -6.54 16.72 2.41
CA LYS A 137 -7.30 16.83 3.66
C LYS A 137 -6.48 16.48 4.89
N TYR A 138 -5.63 15.48 4.80
CA TYR A 138 -4.86 14.94 5.94
C TYR A 138 -3.38 15.31 5.88
N ASN A 139 -3.01 16.34 5.10
CA ASN A 139 -1.63 16.73 4.86
C ASN A 139 -0.84 16.98 6.16
N GLU A 140 -1.42 17.75 7.08
CA GLU A 140 -0.82 18.07 8.38
C GLU A 140 -0.70 16.82 9.28
N ASP A 141 -1.74 15.97 9.29
CA ASP A 141 -1.75 14.75 10.10
C ASP A 141 -0.70 13.75 9.60
N LEU A 142 -0.58 13.61 8.27
CA LEU A 142 0.44 12.77 7.63
C LEU A 142 1.86 13.29 7.94
N ALA A 143 2.07 14.60 7.79
CA ALA A 143 3.35 15.22 8.11
C ALA A 143 3.76 14.97 9.56
N LYS A 144 2.82 15.18 10.49
CA LYS A 144 3.04 14.91 11.92
C LYS A 144 3.33 13.43 12.18
N ALA A 145 2.54 12.52 11.60
CA ALA A 145 2.70 11.08 11.79
C ALA A 145 4.06 10.56 11.26
N TYR A 146 4.58 11.17 10.19
CA TYR A 146 5.83 10.76 9.54
C TYR A 146 7.05 11.59 9.94
N ASN A 147 6.91 12.48 10.91
CA ASN A 147 7.96 13.43 11.30
C ASN A 147 8.53 14.15 10.07
N ALA A 148 7.64 14.79 9.31
CA ALA A 148 7.90 15.45 8.05
C ALA A 148 7.31 16.86 8.05
N GLN A 149 7.57 17.62 7.00
CA GLN A 149 6.85 18.85 6.69
C GLN A 149 5.64 18.54 5.77
N PRO A 150 4.54 19.27 5.89
CA PRO A 150 3.40 19.12 4.99
C PRO A 150 3.81 19.30 3.53
N ALA A 151 3.19 18.51 2.66
CA ALA A 151 3.38 18.63 1.23
C ALA A 151 2.88 19.96 0.66
N ASP A 152 3.47 20.42 -0.42
CA ASP A 152 2.94 21.53 -1.21
C ASP A 152 1.74 21.03 -2.04
N ILE A 153 0.54 21.18 -1.51
CA ILE A 153 -0.69 20.70 -2.13
C ILE A 153 -1.16 21.68 -3.22
N PRO A 154 -1.32 21.22 -4.48
CA PRO A 154 -1.91 22.02 -5.53
C PRO A 154 -3.32 22.49 -5.17
N GLU A 155 -3.67 23.76 -5.48
CA GLU A 155 -5.01 24.32 -5.16
C GLU A 155 -6.16 23.49 -5.75
N ALA A 156 -5.96 22.91 -6.94
CA ALA A 156 -6.95 22.03 -7.56
C ALA A 156 -7.29 20.79 -6.72
N TRP A 157 -6.36 20.33 -5.87
CA TRP A 157 -6.63 19.18 -5.00
C TRP A 157 -7.48 19.57 -3.78
N LYS A 158 -7.31 20.80 -3.29
CA LYS A 158 -8.05 21.32 -2.14
C LYS A 158 -9.54 21.52 -2.45
N SER A 159 -9.88 21.71 -3.73
CA SER A 159 -11.27 21.88 -4.18
C SER A 159 -12.02 20.56 -4.42
N ILE A 160 -11.37 19.40 -4.33
CA ILE A 160 -12.01 18.09 -4.52
C ILE A 160 -12.94 17.79 -3.35
N THR A 161 -14.22 17.51 -3.66
CA THR A 161 -15.20 17.15 -2.63
C THR A 161 -15.13 15.69 -2.22
N PRO A 162 -15.62 15.29 -1.03
CA PRO A 162 -15.71 13.91 -0.59
C PRO A 162 -16.50 13.03 -1.56
N GLU A 163 -17.57 13.58 -2.17
CA GLU A 163 -18.44 12.90 -3.13
C GLU A 163 -17.67 12.57 -4.41
N ARG A 164 -16.90 13.54 -4.95
CA ARG A 164 -16.05 13.34 -6.12
C ARG A 164 -14.95 12.33 -5.84
N ALA A 165 -14.31 12.40 -4.68
CA ALA A 165 -13.31 11.44 -4.25
C ALA A 165 -13.85 10.02 -4.20
N LYS A 166 -15.06 9.82 -3.62
CA LYS A 166 -15.74 8.51 -3.60
C LYS A 166 -16.12 8.02 -4.99
N ALA A 167 -16.60 8.91 -5.87
CA ALA A 167 -16.93 8.56 -7.24
C ALA A 167 -15.68 8.06 -8.00
N SER A 168 -14.57 8.79 -7.90
CA SER A 168 -13.29 8.39 -8.49
C SER A 168 -12.80 7.01 -8.01
N LEU A 169 -13.03 6.68 -6.73
CA LEU A 169 -12.68 5.38 -6.20
C LEU A 169 -13.52 4.26 -6.85
N ARG A 170 -14.84 4.46 -6.99
CA ARG A 170 -15.73 3.51 -7.67
C ARG A 170 -15.38 3.32 -9.15
N GLU A 171 -15.11 4.43 -9.85
CA GLU A 171 -14.65 4.42 -11.24
C GLU A 171 -13.38 3.58 -11.41
N SER A 172 -12.47 3.61 -10.44
CA SER A 172 -11.21 2.84 -10.45
C SER A 172 -11.43 1.33 -10.28
N PHE A 173 -12.52 0.91 -9.65
CA PHE A 173 -12.87 -0.50 -9.43
C PHE A 173 -13.99 -1.01 -10.35
N ASN A 174 -14.41 -0.22 -11.36
CA ASN A 174 -15.49 -0.57 -12.30
C ASN A 174 -16.82 -0.90 -11.61
N GLU A 175 -17.14 -0.22 -10.50
CA GLU A 175 -18.41 -0.31 -9.80
C GLU A 175 -19.39 0.81 -10.22
#